data_cc48c29f7cbe7eb34755c4988cbd9228
#
_entry.id   cc48c29f7cbe7eb34755c4988cbd9228
#
_cell.length_a   1.000
_cell.length_b   1.000
_cell.length_c   1.000
_cell.angle_alpha   90.00
_cell.angle_beta   90.00
_cell.angle_gamma   90.00
#
_symmetry.space_group_name_H-M   'P 1'
#
loop_
_entity.id
_entity.type
_entity.pdbx_description
1 polymer ?
#
loop_
_entity_poly.entity_id
_entity_poly.type
_entity_poly.pdbx_seq_one_letter_code
_entity_poly.pdbx_strand_id
1 'polypeptide(L)'
;MGRVASGRHRDRPVIMADIVLRVRLVGGGSMDVTYDDPAAGSEAEVIAHVVTTLADDAGVLRCSHGDRLVVLYARGVCAVEVAPRGPVL
;
A
#
# COMPACT_ATOMS: atom_id res chain seq x y z
N MET A 1 -29.61 -14.91 8.47
CA MET A 1 -29.17 -14.77 8.43
C MET A 1 -28.29 -14.49 8.21
N GLY A 2 -28.10 -14.30 8.09
CA GLY A 2 -27.22 -14.03 7.87
C GLY A 2 -26.39 -13.91 7.68
N ARG A 3 -26.15 -14.04 7.57
CA ARG A 3 -25.31 -13.86 7.33
C ARG A 3 -24.77 -13.61 6.89
N VAL A 4 -24.73 -13.71 6.71
CA VAL A 4 -24.14 -13.52 6.20
C VAL A 4 -23.60 -13.04 5.96
N ALA A 5 -23.59 -12.87 6.06
CA ALA A 5 -22.94 -12.44 5.75
C ALA A 5 -22.21 -12.21 5.76
N SER A 6 -22.01 -12.29 5.93
CA SER A 6 -21.16 -12.10 5.89
C SER A 6 -20.45 -12.18 5.51
N GLY A 7 -20.10 -12.33 5.42
CA GLY A 7 -19.35 -12.53 5.02
C GLY A 7 -18.97 -12.20 4.18
N ARG A 8 -19.22 -12.00 3.68
CA ARG A 8 -18.93 -11.81 2.90
C ARG A 8 -18.34 -11.01 2.54
N HIS A 9 -18.28 -10.63 2.71
CA HIS A 9 -17.69 -9.98 2.39
C HIS A 9 -16.71 -10.05 2.07
N ARG A 10 -16.22 -10.41 2.16
CA ARG A 10 -15.24 -10.64 1.91
C ARG A 10 -14.98 -10.81 0.69
N ASP A 11 -15.35 -10.99 0.15
CA ASP A 11 -15.20 -11.27 -1.04
C ASP A 11 -15.24 -10.17 -1.81
N ARG A 12 -15.21 -9.30 -1.58
CA ARG A 12 -15.29 -8.29 -2.23
C ARG A 12 -14.17 -8.03 -2.88
N PRO A 13 -14.02 -7.78 -3.74
CA PRO A 13 -13.00 -7.55 -4.57
C PRO A 13 -12.24 -6.45 -4.32
N VAL A 14 -12.31 -5.99 -3.65
CA VAL A 14 -11.67 -5.04 -3.28
C VAL A 14 -10.40 -5.02 -3.48
N ILE A 15 -9.98 -5.87 -3.77
CA ILE A 15 -8.83 -5.94 -4.04
C ILE A 15 -8.18 -4.93 -4.70
N MET A 16 -8.69 -4.28 -5.41
CA MET A 16 -8.11 -3.34 -6.12
C MET A 16 -7.41 -2.39 -5.39
N ALA A 17 -7.45 -2.24 -4.20
CA ALA A 17 -6.75 -1.26 -3.47
C ALA A 17 -5.33 -1.64 -3.11
N ASP A 18 -4.88 -2.82 -3.48
CA ASP A 18 -3.54 -3.24 -3.14
C ASP A 18 -2.54 -2.81 -4.19
N ILE A 19 -1.42 -2.27 -3.80
CA ILE A 19 -0.33 -2.03 -4.74
C ILE A 19 0.97 -2.46 -4.09
N VAL A 20 1.95 -2.77 -4.91
CA VAL A 20 3.27 -3.14 -4.45
C VAL A 20 4.18 -1.94 -4.66
N LEU A 21 4.87 -1.57 -3.62
CA LEU A 21 5.77 -0.43 -3.65
C LEU A 21 7.18 -0.92 -3.39
N ARG A 22 8.12 -0.47 -4.20
CA ARG A 22 9.52 -0.66 -3.88
C ARG A 22 9.99 0.61 -3.21
N VAL A 23 10.32 0.52 -1.96
CA VAL A 23 10.68 1.66 -1.16
C VAL A 23 12.20 1.72 -1.06
N ARG A 24 12.77 2.86 -1.43
CA ARG A 24 14.20 3.07 -1.30
C ARG A 24 14.42 3.89 -0.06
N LEU A 25 15.32 3.42 0.77
CA LEU A 25 15.55 4.00 2.08
C LEU A 25 16.75 4.91 2.07
N VAL A 26 16.70 5.90 2.93
CA VAL A 26 17.85 6.75 3.14
C VAL A 26 18.96 5.84 3.67
N GLY A 27 20.12 5.94 3.11
CA GLY A 27 21.20 5.06 3.49
C GLY A 27 21.43 3.96 2.49
N GLY A 28 20.54 3.75 1.57
CA GLY A 28 20.83 2.88 0.44
C GLY A 28 20.10 1.56 0.37
N GLY A 29 19.36 1.19 1.38
CA GLY A 29 18.61 -0.06 1.31
C GLY A 29 17.31 0.09 0.55
N SER A 30 16.67 -1.01 0.25
CA SER A 30 15.34 -0.97 -0.35
C SER A 30 14.55 -2.18 0.11
N MET A 31 13.24 -2.09 0.03
CA MET A 31 12.38 -3.22 0.33
C MET A 31 11.08 -3.08 -0.43
N ASP A 32 10.47 -4.22 -0.72
CA ASP A 32 9.18 -4.24 -1.38
C ASP A 32 8.12 -4.44 -0.32
N VAL A 33 7.09 -3.63 -0.39
CA VAL A 33 5.97 -3.73 0.55
C VAL A 33 4.67 -3.69 -0.22
N THR A 34 3.63 -4.22 0.37
CA THR A 34 2.29 -4.12 -0.18
C THR A 34 1.52 -3.10 0.64
N TYR A 35 0.90 -2.17 -0.02
CA TYR A 35 0.10 -1.16 0.63
C TYR A 35 -1.35 -1.31 0.19
N ASP A 36 -2.24 -1.27 1.16
CA ASP A 36 -3.63 -1.52 0.93
C ASP A 36 -4.41 -0.38 1.54
N ASP A 37 -5.24 0.25 0.77
CA ASP A 37 -6.06 1.36 1.23
C ASP A 37 -7.52 1.05 0.93
N PRO A 38 -8.23 0.51 1.89
CA PRO A 38 -9.62 0.11 1.65
C PRO A 38 -10.54 1.29 1.35
N ALA A 39 -10.11 2.50 1.64
CA ALA A 39 -10.94 3.65 1.33
C ALA A 39 -10.74 4.16 -0.08
N ALA A 40 -9.74 3.67 -0.78
CA ALA A 40 -9.46 4.18 -2.11
C ALA A 40 -10.34 3.51 -3.13
N GLY A 41 -10.78 4.26 -4.10
CA GLY A 41 -11.62 3.74 -5.16
C GLY A 41 -10.84 3.36 -6.40
N SER A 42 -9.55 3.65 -6.43
CA SER A 42 -8.73 3.34 -7.60
C SER A 42 -7.28 3.28 -7.20
N GLU A 43 -6.48 2.72 -8.09
CA GLU A 43 -5.05 2.66 -7.85
C GLU A 43 -4.46 4.05 -7.80
N ALA A 44 -4.96 4.96 -8.61
CA ALA A 44 -4.46 6.34 -8.61
C ALA A 44 -4.69 7.00 -7.25
N GLU A 45 -5.80 6.68 -6.60
CA GLU A 45 -6.06 7.24 -5.27
C GLU A 45 -5.14 6.65 -4.23
N VAL A 46 -4.80 5.37 -4.36
CA VAL A 46 -3.85 4.75 -3.45
C VAL A 46 -2.50 5.42 -3.58
N ILE A 47 -2.05 5.64 -4.81
CA ILE A 47 -0.77 6.28 -5.06
C ILE A 47 -0.78 7.70 -4.51
N ALA A 48 -1.86 8.43 -4.73
CA ALA A 48 -1.96 9.79 -4.23
C ALA A 48 -1.87 9.82 -2.71
N HIS A 49 -2.48 8.86 -2.05
CA HIS A 49 -2.42 8.78 -0.60
C HIS A 49 -0.99 8.52 -0.12
N VAL A 50 -0.29 7.60 -0.78
CA VAL A 50 1.09 7.30 -0.44
C VAL A 50 1.96 8.56 -0.60
N VAL A 51 1.79 9.26 -1.71
CA VAL A 51 2.58 10.46 -1.97
C VAL A 51 2.29 11.53 -0.92
N THR A 52 1.04 11.75 -0.62
CA THR A 52 0.66 12.76 0.36
C THR A 52 1.21 12.43 1.74
N THR A 53 1.13 11.16 2.12
CA THR A 53 1.61 10.74 3.42
C THR A 53 3.12 10.92 3.52
N LEU A 54 3.84 10.50 2.50
CA LEU A 54 5.30 10.56 2.57
C LEU A 54 5.87 11.94 2.28
N ALA A 55 5.06 12.85 1.77
CA ALA A 55 5.50 14.22 1.58
C ALA A 55 5.55 14.99 2.89
N ASP A 56 4.93 14.47 3.93
CA ASP A 56 4.92 15.10 5.23
C ASP A 56 6.05 14.47 6.05
N ASP A 57 6.97 15.27 6.60
CA ASP A 57 8.08 14.75 7.37
C ASP A 57 7.65 13.90 8.54
N ALA A 58 6.48 14.14 9.08
CA ALA A 58 5.95 13.36 10.18
C ALA A 58 5.10 12.20 9.67
N GLY A 59 5.05 11.96 8.39
CA GLY A 59 4.18 10.94 7.81
C GLY A 59 4.62 9.53 8.18
N VAL A 60 3.66 8.66 8.31
CA VAL A 60 3.89 7.27 8.62
C VAL A 60 2.98 6.45 7.73
N LEU A 61 3.54 5.46 7.06
CA LEU A 61 2.78 4.59 6.17
C LEU A 61 2.85 3.17 6.70
N ARG A 62 1.70 2.55 6.90
CA ARG A 62 1.64 1.16 7.35
C ARG A 62 1.42 0.27 6.14
N CYS A 63 2.25 -0.71 5.99
CA CYS A 63 2.18 -1.63 4.87
C CYS A 63 2.56 -3.01 5.34
N SER A 64 2.68 -3.94 4.43
CA SER A 64 3.05 -5.29 4.80
C SER A 64 4.16 -5.82 3.92
N HIS A 65 4.92 -6.73 4.45
CA HIS A 65 5.95 -7.43 3.71
C HIS A 65 5.79 -8.89 4.11
N GLY A 66 5.21 -9.67 3.23
CA GLY A 66 4.82 -11.02 3.57
C GLY A 66 3.75 -10.97 4.64
N ASP A 67 3.96 -11.64 5.74
CA ASP A 67 3.01 -11.62 6.84
C ASP A 67 3.41 -10.63 7.92
N ARG A 68 4.34 -9.73 7.65
CA ARG A 68 4.81 -8.79 8.65
C ARG A 68 4.26 -7.41 8.39
N LEU A 69 3.89 -6.72 9.43
CA LEU A 69 3.51 -5.34 9.34
C LEU A 69 4.79 -4.51 9.27
N VAL A 70 4.86 -3.61 8.33
CA VAL A 70 5.99 -2.70 8.18
C VAL A 70 5.46 -1.30 8.34
N VAL A 71 6.11 -0.53 9.19
CA VAL A 71 5.76 0.86 9.38
C VAL A 71 6.88 1.69 8.81
N LEU A 72 6.58 2.47 7.78
CA LEU A 72 7.57 3.30 7.12
C LEU A 72 7.43 4.72 7.60
N TYR A 73 8.52 5.31 8.02
CA TYR A 73 8.54 6.70 8.44
C TYR A 73 9.03 7.54 7.26
N ALA A 74 8.32 8.60 6.96
CA ALA A 74 8.64 9.43 5.80
C ALA A 74 10.10 9.86 5.80
N ARG A 75 10.65 10.13 6.98
CA ARG A 75 12.03 10.57 7.06
C ARG A 75 13.04 9.51 6.67
N GLY A 76 12.64 8.26 6.62
CA GLY A 76 13.53 7.17 6.24
C GLY A 76 13.40 6.75 4.79
N VAL A 77 12.50 7.38 4.05
CA VAL A 77 12.19 6.99 2.68
C VAL A 77 12.70 8.05 1.74
N CYS A 78 13.49 7.70 0.76
CA CYS A 78 13.94 8.66 -0.21
C CYS A 78 13.23 8.53 -1.55
N ALA A 79 12.67 7.39 -1.87
CA ALA A 79 11.92 7.23 -3.13
C ALA A 79 11.01 6.03 -3.03
N VAL A 80 9.94 6.06 -3.80
CA VAL A 80 9.02 4.94 -3.89
C VAL A 80 8.77 4.66 -5.36
N GLU A 81 8.90 3.41 -5.75
CA GLU A 81 8.57 2.98 -7.10
C GLU A 81 7.33 2.14 -7.02
N VAL A 82 6.38 2.39 -7.89
CA VAL A 82 5.14 1.66 -7.91
C VAL A 82 5.25 0.59 -8.98
N ALA A 83 5.08 -0.66 -8.59
CA ALA A 83 5.17 -1.73 -9.55
C ALA A 83 3.96 -1.73 -10.46
N PRO A 84 4.11 -2.02 -11.72
CA PRO A 84 2.98 -2.11 -12.59
C PRO A 84 2.10 -3.25 -12.14
N ARG A 85 0.79 -3.05 -12.20
CA ARG A 85 -0.04 -4.01 -11.82
C ARG A 85 -0.43 -4.77 -12.94
N GLY A 86 -0.74 -5.47 -13.20
CA GLY A 86 -1.21 -5.98 -14.36
C GLY A 86 -0.44 -6.69 -15.12
N PRO A 87 -0.74 -7.39 -15.74
CA PRO A 87 -0.02 -8.12 -16.41
C PRO A 87 0.06 -7.74 -17.58
N VAL A 88 0.11 -7.68 -17.94
CA VAL A 88 0.38 -7.28 -18.90
C VAL A 88 0.33 -8.12 -19.77
N LEU A 89 0.19 -8.56 -20.07
CA LEU A 89 0.18 -9.40 -20.93
C LEU A 89 -0.11 -9.59 -21.41
#